data_4d788fdd2ed49e00591c8e2d3a8e19d5
#
_entry.id   4d788fdd2ed49e00591c8e2d3a8e19d5
#
_cell.length_a   1.000
_cell.length_b   1.000
_cell.length_c   1.000
_cell.angle_alpha   90.00
_cell.angle_beta   90.00
_cell.angle_gamma   90.00
#
_symmetry.space_group_name_H-M   'P 1'
#
loop_
_entity.id
_entity.type
_entity.pdbx_description
1 polymer ?
#
loop_
_entity_poly.entity_id
_entity_poly.type
_entity_poly.pdbx_seq_one_letter_code
_entity_poly.pdbx_strand_id
1 'polypeptide(L)'
;MIPEQKTTTFFYVDDDSDDLSFFQEAVDEIGKTVRLFELGDDMLFSLKNPPPLPSVVFLDLNMPIKNGFEILQEIRASETFQNIPIVVYSTSNGIDTIMKCFDLGANLFITKAVSIAGLKKAILHVAQIDWDNFKPDLRSFVYKV
;
A
#
# COMPACT_ATOMS: atom_id res chain seq x y z
N MET A 1 3.52 -32.17 7.11
CA MET A 1 4.30 -31.11 6.46
C MET A 1 3.53 -29.80 6.57
N ILE A 2 4.15 -28.83 7.23
CA ILE A 2 3.52 -27.50 7.36
C ILE A 2 3.73 -26.79 6.02
N PRO A 3 2.65 -26.30 5.36
CA PRO A 3 2.83 -25.56 4.11
C PRO A 3 3.68 -24.31 4.35
N GLU A 4 4.58 -24.02 3.45
CA GLU A 4 5.31 -22.76 3.51
C GLU A 4 4.34 -21.60 3.51
N GLN A 5 4.39 -20.77 4.55
CA GLN A 5 3.64 -19.55 4.57
C GLN A 5 4.35 -18.55 3.67
N LYS A 6 3.67 -18.11 2.61
CA LYS A 6 4.19 -17.06 1.75
C LYS A 6 4.27 -15.77 2.54
N THR A 7 5.49 -15.25 2.68
CA THR A 7 5.71 -13.98 3.36
C THR A 7 5.37 -12.83 2.40
N THR A 8 4.42 -11.98 2.79
CA THR A 8 4.07 -10.79 2.02
C THR A 8 5.19 -9.77 2.08
N THR A 9 5.59 -9.26 0.93
CA THR A 9 6.51 -8.12 0.83
C THR A 9 5.69 -6.87 0.64
N PHE A 10 5.89 -5.90 1.52
CA PHE A 10 5.26 -4.59 1.40
C PHE A 10 6.16 -3.63 0.64
N PHE A 11 5.55 -2.82 -0.20
CA PHE A 11 6.18 -1.67 -0.86
C PHE A 11 5.49 -0.43 -0.34
N TYR A 12 6.27 0.56 0.05
CA TYR A 12 5.70 1.83 0.51
C TYR A 12 6.44 2.98 -0.13
N VAL A 13 5.70 3.87 -0.78
CA VAL A 13 6.24 5.08 -1.39
C VAL A 13 5.63 6.31 -0.72
N ASP A 14 6.49 7.20 -0.25
CA ASP A 14 6.14 8.43 0.44
C ASP A 14 7.35 9.36 0.37
N ASP A 15 7.15 10.65 0.08
CA ASP A 15 8.25 11.61 0.02
C ASP A 15 8.71 12.09 1.40
N ASP A 16 7.97 11.78 2.45
CA ASP A 16 8.28 12.16 3.84
C ASP A 16 9.13 11.08 4.51
N SER A 17 10.39 11.40 4.79
CA SER A 17 11.32 10.45 5.42
C SER A 17 10.89 10.02 6.82
N ASP A 18 10.19 10.88 7.56
CA ASP A 18 9.68 10.55 8.89
C ASP A 18 8.58 9.51 8.80
N ASP A 19 7.68 9.65 7.83
CA ASP A 19 6.63 8.65 7.58
C ASP A 19 7.21 7.31 7.16
N LEU A 20 8.25 7.31 6.33
CA LEU A 20 8.95 6.09 5.93
C LEU A 20 9.59 5.40 7.14
N SER A 21 10.28 6.16 8.00
CA SER A 21 10.92 5.63 9.21
C SER A 21 9.90 5.06 10.18
N PHE A 22 8.78 5.74 10.35
CA PHE A 22 7.69 5.31 11.23
C PHE A 22 7.10 3.99 10.75
N PHE A 23 6.89 3.87 9.44
CA PHE A 23 6.39 2.64 8.83
C PHE A 23 7.38 1.48 9.00
N GLN A 24 8.68 1.74 8.78
CA GLN A 24 9.73 0.73 8.96
C GLN A 24 9.74 0.21 10.40
N GLU A 25 9.62 1.10 11.39
CA GLU A 25 9.58 0.72 12.80
C GLU A 25 8.41 -0.22 13.09
N ALA A 26 7.22 0.10 12.58
CA ALA A 26 6.04 -0.75 12.77
C ALA A 26 6.23 -2.13 12.12
N VAL A 27 6.77 -2.16 10.90
CA VAL A 27 7.00 -3.40 10.16
C VAL A 27 8.02 -4.28 10.89
N ASP A 28 9.10 -3.68 11.39
CA ASP A 28 10.14 -4.41 12.14
C ASP A 28 9.56 -5.05 13.39
N GLU A 29 8.72 -4.32 14.13
CA GLU A 29 8.11 -4.83 15.37
C GLU A 29 7.18 -6.02 15.14
N ILE A 30 6.58 -6.13 13.95
CA ILE A 30 5.69 -7.26 13.64
C ILE A 30 6.37 -8.33 12.78
N GLY A 31 7.68 -8.22 12.57
CA GLY A 31 8.46 -9.24 11.87
C GLY A 31 8.18 -9.35 10.38
N LYS A 32 7.77 -8.27 9.74
CA LYS A 32 7.50 -8.22 8.30
C LYS A 32 8.64 -7.53 7.55
N THR A 33 8.54 -7.51 6.23
CA THR A 33 9.52 -6.90 5.35
C THR A 33 8.86 -5.81 4.51
N VAL A 34 9.51 -4.66 4.41
CA VAL A 34 9.06 -3.56 3.56
C VAL A 34 10.21 -3.02 2.72
N ARG A 35 9.90 -2.62 1.49
CA ARG A 35 10.78 -1.84 0.63
C ARG A 35 10.24 -0.41 0.58
N LEU A 36 11.08 0.55 0.96
CA LEU A 36 10.70 1.96 1.07
C LEU A 36 11.21 2.74 -0.13
N PHE A 37 10.40 3.66 -0.62
CA PHE A 37 10.74 4.51 -1.76
C PHE A 37 10.32 5.94 -1.50
N GLU A 38 11.16 6.90 -1.89
CA GLU A 38 10.82 8.32 -1.84
C GLU A 38 10.23 8.81 -3.16
N LEU A 39 10.49 8.09 -4.26
CA LEU A 39 10.04 8.44 -5.60
C LEU A 39 9.19 7.33 -6.20
N GLY A 40 8.08 7.71 -6.82
CA GLY A 40 7.18 6.77 -7.46
C GLY A 40 7.83 5.96 -8.57
N ASP A 41 8.67 6.58 -9.38
CA ASP A 41 9.35 5.89 -10.49
C ASP A 41 10.29 4.79 -10.00
N ASP A 42 10.96 5.00 -8.86
CA ASP A 42 11.84 3.99 -8.28
C ASP A 42 11.05 2.77 -7.82
N MET A 43 9.90 2.98 -7.22
CA MET A 43 9.03 1.88 -6.83
C MET A 43 8.49 1.12 -8.05
N LEU A 44 8.04 1.84 -9.07
CA LEU A 44 7.54 1.24 -10.29
C LEU A 44 8.60 0.39 -10.97
N PHE A 45 9.84 0.87 -11.00
CA PHE A 45 10.98 0.11 -11.52
C PHE A 45 11.19 -1.18 -10.72
N SER A 46 11.13 -1.09 -9.39
CA SER A 46 11.30 -2.26 -8.52
C SER A 46 10.19 -3.30 -8.75
N LEU A 47 8.95 -2.85 -8.98
CA LEU A 47 7.83 -3.75 -9.28
C LEU A 47 8.01 -4.50 -10.61
N LYS A 48 8.74 -3.93 -11.56
CA LYS A 48 8.98 -4.55 -12.87
C LYS A 48 10.06 -5.62 -12.85
N ASN A 49 11.02 -5.58 -11.90
CA ASN A 49 12.24 -6.38 -11.94
C ASN A 49 12.49 -7.26 -10.72
N PRO A 50 12.20 -8.53 -10.85
CA PRO A 50 10.84 -9.03 -10.89
C PRO A 50 10.21 -8.73 -9.55
N PRO A 51 8.93 -8.48 -9.48
CA PRO A 51 8.32 -8.17 -8.19
C PRO A 51 8.40 -9.40 -7.29
N PRO A 52 8.83 -9.25 -6.02
CA PRO A 52 8.68 -10.35 -5.07
C PRO A 52 7.20 -10.57 -4.78
N LEU A 53 6.74 -11.81 -4.93
CA LEU A 53 5.34 -12.18 -4.70
C LEU A 53 5.22 -13.02 -3.44
N PRO A 54 4.12 -12.86 -2.66
CA PRO A 54 3.06 -11.87 -2.82
C PRO A 54 3.50 -10.47 -2.43
N SER A 55 2.98 -9.46 -3.12
CA SER A 55 3.33 -8.06 -2.90
C SER A 55 2.10 -7.22 -2.62
N VAL A 56 2.23 -6.22 -1.76
CA VAL A 56 1.19 -5.23 -1.49
C VAL A 56 1.84 -3.85 -1.49
N VAL A 57 1.23 -2.91 -2.20
CA VAL A 57 1.74 -1.54 -2.30
C VAL A 57 0.96 -0.63 -1.36
N PHE A 58 1.68 0.06 -0.48
CA PHE A 58 1.15 1.21 0.27
C PHE A 58 1.56 2.47 -0.46
N LEU A 59 0.61 3.35 -0.69
CA LEU A 59 0.77 4.47 -1.61
C LEU A 59 0.30 5.77 -0.96
N ASP A 60 1.22 6.71 -0.78
CA ASP A 60 0.86 8.08 -0.39
C ASP A 60 0.35 8.85 -1.61
N LEU A 61 -0.60 9.75 -1.39
CA LEU A 61 -1.20 10.53 -2.49
C LEU A 61 -0.43 11.82 -2.77
N ASN A 62 0.07 12.48 -1.74
CA ASN A 62 0.62 13.83 -1.84
C ASN A 62 2.13 13.80 -1.98
N MET A 63 2.61 13.62 -3.20
CA MET A 63 4.04 13.59 -3.50
C MET A 63 4.34 14.54 -4.66
N PRO A 64 5.53 15.19 -4.67
CA PRO A 64 5.96 16.01 -5.80
C PRO A 64 6.30 15.14 -7.01
N ILE A 65 6.39 15.74 -8.19
CA ILE A 65 6.76 15.13 -9.47
C ILE A 65 5.68 14.15 -9.94
N LYS A 66 5.51 13.02 -9.26
CA LYS A 66 4.49 12.02 -9.58
C LYS A 66 3.71 11.71 -8.30
N ASN A 67 2.43 12.07 -8.27
CA ASN A 67 1.57 11.83 -7.10
C ASN A 67 1.02 10.41 -7.09
N GLY A 68 0.34 10.05 -5.98
CA GLY A 68 -0.19 8.71 -5.82
C GLY A 68 -1.26 8.33 -6.82
N PHE A 69 -2.07 9.27 -7.27
CA PHE A 69 -3.09 8.99 -8.30
C PHE A 69 -2.44 8.57 -9.62
N GLU A 70 -1.37 9.24 -10.01
CA GLU A 70 -0.62 8.91 -11.22
C GLU A 70 0.02 7.53 -11.13
N ILE A 71 0.60 7.20 -9.98
CA ILE A 71 1.20 5.89 -9.74
C ILE A 71 0.14 4.80 -9.80
N LEU A 72 -1.01 5.02 -9.17
CA LEU A 72 -2.11 4.08 -9.18
C LEU A 72 -2.58 3.79 -10.61
N GLN A 73 -2.73 4.84 -11.42
CA GLN A 73 -3.12 4.69 -12.83
C GLN A 73 -2.07 3.90 -13.63
N GLU A 74 -0.78 4.17 -13.42
CA GLU A 74 0.29 3.43 -14.11
C GLU A 74 0.30 1.96 -13.75
N ILE A 75 0.11 1.63 -12.46
CA ILE A 75 0.08 0.23 -12.03
C ILE A 75 -1.11 -0.48 -12.69
N ARG A 76 -2.29 0.11 -12.67
CA ARG A 76 -3.50 -0.51 -13.23
C ARG A 76 -3.46 -0.62 -14.76
N ALA A 77 -2.67 0.20 -15.43
CA ALA A 77 -2.46 0.13 -16.87
C ALA A 77 -1.39 -0.87 -17.29
N SER A 78 -0.58 -1.38 -16.35
CA SER A 78 0.51 -2.31 -16.65
C SER A 78 0.00 -3.73 -16.82
N GLU A 79 0.36 -4.40 -17.91
CA GLU A 79 0.03 -5.81 -18.11
C GLU A 79 0.77 -6.72 -17.14
N THR A 80 1.92 -6.27 -16.63
CA THR A 80 2.78 -7.07 -15.75
C THR A 80 2.27 -7.13 -14.31
N PHE A 81 1.77 -6.00 -13.77
CA PHE A 81 1.40 -5.92 -12.35
C PHE A 81 0.07 -5.19 -12.10
N GLN A 82 -0.82 -5.20 -13.10
CA GLN A 82 -2.11 -4.50 -12.99
C GLN A 82 -3.01 -4.98 -11.85
N ASN A 83 -2.79 -6.18 -11.36
CA ASN A 83 -3.62 -6.78 -10.31
C ASN A 83 -2.99 -6.72 -8.91
N ILE A 84 -1.85 -6.05 -8.76
CA ILE A 84 -1.19 -5.96 -7.46
C ILE A 84 -2.10 -5.22 -6.46
N PRO A 85 -2.25 -5.71 -5.23
CA PRO A 85 -3.05 -4.99 -4.22
C PRO A 85 -2.43 -3.64 -3.90
N ILE A 86 -3.27 -2.60 -3.91
CA ILE A 86 -2.86 -1.23 -3.59
C ILE A 86 -3.68 -0.72 -2.43
N VAL A 87 -3.00 -0.35 -1.36
CA VAL A 87 -3.56 0.30 -0.19
C VAL A 87 -3.13 1.77 -0.22
N VAL A 88 -4.08 2.67 -0.38
CA VAL A 88 -3.78 4.10 -0.27
C VAL A 88 -3.61 4.43 1.21
N TYR A 89 -2.49 5.05 1.56
CA TYR A 89 -2.15 5.39 2.93
C TYR A 89 -1.81 6.88 2.99
N SER A 90 -2.77 7.71 3.43
CA SER A 90 -2.68 9.16 3.26
C SER A 90 -3.37 9.91 4.39
N THR A 91 -2.90 11.14 4.64
CA THR A 91 -3.58 12.08 5.53
C THR A 91 -4.76 12.76 4.84
N SER A 92 -4.77 12.83 3.51
CA SER A 92 -5.86 13.41 2.73
C SER A 92 -7.01 12.42 2.63
N ASN A 93 -8.04 12.60 3.47
CA ASN A 93 -9.12 11.62 3.62
C ASN A 93 -10.52 12.22 3.35
N GLY A 94 -10.61 13.27 2.56
CA GLY A 94 -11.91 13.82 2.13
C GLY A 94 -12.66 12.82 1.24
N ILE A 95 -13.99 12.93 1.22
CA ILE A 95 -14.83 12.00 0.48
C ILE A 95 -14.48 11.95 -1.02
N ASP A 96 -14.19 13.10 -1.63
CA ASP A 96 -13.83 13.16 -3.04
C ASP A 96 -12.53 12.44 -3.32
N THR A 97 -11.54 12.57 -2.43
CA THR A 97 -10.26 11.87 -2.51
C THR A 97 -10.45 10.36 -2.40
N ILE A 98 -11.23 9.92 -1.43
CA ILE A 98 -11.52 8.50 -1.21
C ILE A 98 -12.23 7.91 -2.43
N MET A 99 -13.24 8.59 -2.94
CA MET A 99 -13.99 8.12 -4.11
C MET A 99 -13.10 8.05 -5.35
N LYS A 100 -12.22 9.03 -5.54
CA LYS A 100 -11.27 9.00 -6.66
C LYS A 100 -10.33 7.80 -6.58
N CYS A 101 -9.82 7.49 -5.39
CA CYS A 101 -8.99 6.31 -5.19
C CYS A 101 -9.74 5.02 -5.54
N PHE A 102 -10.98 4.91 -5.08
CA PHE A 102 -11.82 3.75 -5.39
C PHE A 102 -12.04 3.61 -6.90
N ASP A 103 -12.40 4.70 -7.57
CA ASP A 103 -12.68 4.70 -9.01
C ASP A 103 -11.44 4.36 -9.83
N LEU A 104 -10.25 4.75 -9.38
CA LEU A 104 -8.99 4.46 -10.05
C LEU A 104 -8.47 3.05 -9.77
N GLY A 105 -9.16 2.27 -8.94
CA GLY A 105 -8.84 0.87 -8.74
C GLY A 105 -8.00 0.53 -7.52
N ALA A 106 -7.91 1.42 -6.54
CA ALA A 106 -7.31 1.05 -5.26
C ALA A 106 -8.15 -0.02 -4.57
N ASN A 107 -7.50 -0.87 -3.76
CA ASN A 107 -8.18 -1.95 -3.05
C ASN A 107 -8.65 -1.52 -1.66
N LEU A 108 -7.94 -0.61 -1.02
CA LEU A 108 -8.20 -0.21 0.36
C LEU A 108 -7.68 1.20 0.58
N PHE A 109 -8.31 1.93 1.49
CA PHE A 109 -7.88 3.26 1.91
C PHE A 109 -7.69 3.28 3.43
N ILE A 110 -6.52 3.71 3.88
CA ILE A 110 -6.22 3.87 5.30
C ILE A 110 -5.72 5.29 5.53
N THR A 111 -6.35 6.01 6.45
CA THR A 111 -5.84 7.30 6.90
C THR A 111 -4.57 7.08 7.73
N LYS A 112 -3.53 7.89 7.51
CA LYS A 112 -2.25 7.73 8.22
C LYS A 112 -2.46 7.69 9.73
N ALA A 113 -1.90 6.65 10.36
CA ALA A 113 -1.97 6.43 11.79
C ALA A 113 -1.06 7.41 12.52
N VAL A 114 -1.51 7.84 13.72
CA VAL A 114 -0.75 8.76 14.57
C VAL A 114 0.07 8.02 15.65
N SER A 115 -0.12 6.71 15.76
CA SER A 115 0.59 5.89 16.74
C SER A 115 1.17 4.63 16.09
N ILE A 116 2.25 4.12 16.65
CA ILE A 116 2.86 2.85 16.24
C ILE A 116 1.86 1.70 16.41
N ALA A 117 1.12 1.67 17.52
CA ALA A 117 0.12 0.63 17.75
C ALA A 117 -0.95 0.61 16.66
N GLY A 118 -1.45 1.78 16.27
CA GLY A 118 -2.43 1.90 15.19
C GLY A 118 -1.87 1.45 13.85
N LEU A 119 -0.65 1.84 13.53
CA LEU A 119 -0.01 1.47 12.27
C LEU A 119 0.25 -0.05 12.22
N LYS A 120 0.76 -0.64 13.30
CA LYS A 120 0.95 -2.09 13.38
C LYS A 120 -0.36 -2.85 13.13
N LYS A 121 -1.44 -2.37 13.75
CA LYS A 121 -2.76 -2.97 13.58
C LYS A 121 -3.24 -2.91 12.13
N ALA A 122 -3.03 -1.77 11.47
CA ALA A 122 -3.40 -1.59 10.08
C ALA A 122 -2.59 -2.51 9.16
N ILE A 123 -1.27 -2.61 9.35
CA ILE A 123 -0.41 -3.47 8.54
C ILE A 123 -0.77 -4.94 8.75
N LEU A 124 -1.00 -5.36 9.98
CA LEU A 124 -1.43 -6.74 10.26
C LEU A 124 -2.77 -7.06 9.61
N HIS A 125 -3.71 -6.11 9.62
CA HIS A 125 -4.99 -6.29 8.91
C HIS A 125 -4.76 -6.54 7.43
N VAL A 126 -3.93 -5.72 6.78
CA VAL A 126 -3.59 -5.87 5.36
C VAL A 126 -2.90 -7.20 5.09
N ALA A 127 -2.00 -7.62 5.98
CA ALA A 127 -1.25 -8.88 5.83
C ALA A 127 -2.15 -10.12 5.90
N GLN A 128 -3.32 -10.02 6.53
CA GLN A 128 -4.26 -11.13 6.69
C GLN A 128 -5.29 -11.23 5.58
N ILE A 129 -5.39 -10.22 4.72
CA ILE A 129 -6.38 -10.21 3.64
C ILE A 129 -6.01 -11.25 2.57
N ASP A 130 -6.98 -12.06 2.19
CA ASP A 130 -6.86 -12.94 1.03
C ASP A 130 -7.15 -12.11 -0.23
N TRP A 131 -6.09 -11.57 -0.81
CA TRP A 131 -6.21 -10.66 -1.95
C TRP A 131 -6.73 -11.34 -3.21
N ASP A 132 -6.54 -12.65 -3.34
CA ASP A 132 -7.04 -13.41 -4.51
C ASP A 132 -8.56 -13.41 -4.54
N ASN A 133 -9.20 -13.39 -3.38
CA ASN A 133 -10.66 -13.39 -3.24
C ASN A 133 -11.21 -12.03 -2.79
N PHE A 134 -10.35 -11.02 -2.63
CA PHE A 134 -10.77 -9.70 -2.18
C PHE A 134 -11.43 -8.92 -3.32
N LYS A 135 -12.63 -8.39 -3.05
CA LYS A 135 -13.33 -7.50 -3.99
C LYS A 135 -13.57 -6.16 -3.31
N PRO A 136 -13.00 -5.06 -3.84
CA PRO A 136 -13.26 -3.74 -3.27
C PRO A 136 -14.76 -3.42 -3.28
N ASP A 137 -15.25 -2.95 -2.13
CA ASP A 137 -16.63 -2.53 -1.92
C ASP A 137 -16.58 -1.18 -1.19
N LEU A 138 -17.39 -0.22 -1.62
CA LEU A 138 -17.39 1.11 -1.00
C LEU A 138 -17.64 1.06 0.51
N ARG A 139 -18.40 0.08 0.99
CA ARG A 139 -18.71 -0.06 2.42
C ARG A 139 -17.50 -0.45 3.25
N SER A 140 -16.61 -1.25 2.67
CA SER A 140 -15.41 -1.78 3.35
C SER A 140 -14.13 -1.16 2.82
N PHE A 141 -14.22 -0.18 1.91
CA PHE A 141 -13.05 0.40 1.27
C PHE A 141 -12.14 1.13 2.26
N VAL A 142 -12.73 1.88 3.19
CA VAL A 142 -11.95 2.63 4.20
C VAL A 142 -11.77 1.77 5.43
N TYR A 143 -10.52 1.45 5.77
CA TYR A 143 -10.17 0.79 7.02
C TYR A 143 -9.82 1.86 8.07
N LYS A 144 -10.53 1.83 9.18
CA LYS A 144 -10.30 2.76 10.30
C LYS A 144 -9.39 2.14 11.33
N VAL A 145 -8.32 2.83 11.60
CA VAL A 145 -7.34 2.43 12.62
C VAL A 145 -7.84 2.79 14.01
#